data_edbf366bb231b73a95777d94900b8233
#
_entry.id   edbf366bb231b73a95777d94900b8233
#
_cell.length_a   1.000
_cell.length_b   1.000
_cell.length_c   1.000
_cell.angle_alpha   90.00
_cell.angle_beta   90.00
_cell.angle_gamma   90.00
#
_symmetry.space_group_name_H-M   'P 1'
#
loop_
_entity.id
_entity.type
_entity.pdbx_description
1 polymer ?
#
loop_
_entity_poly.entity_id
_entity_poly.type
_entity_poly.pdbx_seq_one_letter_code
_entity_poly.pdbx_strand_id
1 'polypeptide(L)'
;PSTGCDTGTAGNSTTGYRLRSRRRGRRSSCRSPAPSLGLRESRRVTGKYKLTRDDLAAGCRFDDAVCAVSFGVDIHRGVSAGNDASPSHGVKMQPSEIPFRCLVPRDVDGLLLAGRCLSGDHYAHASYRVTGSMMATGQAAGLAGAWAVADRCEPGDIDGARLRSALTERGCRFLTDAR
;
A
#
# COMPACT_ATOMS: atom_id res chain seq x y z
N PRO A 1 -3.31 23.67 57.08
CA PRO A 1 -2.46 23.46 55.93
C PRO A 1 -3.28 22.90 54.78
N SER A 2 -3.53 23.78 53.89
CA SER A 2 -4.31 23.57 52.67
C SER A 2 -3.33 23.25 51.53
N THR A 3 -3.53 22.15 50.86
CA THR A 3 -2.85 21.89 49.61
C THR A 3 -3.83 22.05 48.46
N GLY A 4 -3.65 23.13 47.71
CA GLY A 4 -4.39 23.42 46.48
C GLY A 4 -3.94 22.48 45.35
N CYS A 5 -4.92 22.01 44.61
CA CYS A 5 -4.74 21.25 43.38
C CYS A 5 -4.86 22.22 42.19
N ASP A 6 -3.74 22.52 41.56
CA ASP A 6 -3.70 23.30 40.33
C ASP A 6 -4.11 22.45 39.12
N THR A 7 -5.17 22.86 38.47
CA THR A 7 -5.61 22.31 37.18
C THR A 7 -4.80 22.93 36.06
N GLY A 8 -3.73 22.25 35.65
CA GLY A 8 -2.95 22.64 34.49
C GLY A 8 -3.62 22.23 33.18
N THR A 9 -3.94 23.21 32.38
CA THR A 9 -4.42 23.11 31.00
C THR A 9 -3.41 22.35 30.13
N ALA A 10 -3.88 21.26 29.50
CA ALA A 10 -3.09 20.50 28.55
C ALA A 10 -2.90 21.28 27.24
N GLY A 11 -1.69 21.77 27.04
CA GLY A 11 -1.25 22.37 25.78
C GLY A 11 -1.00 21.30 24.73
N ASN A 12 -1.60 21.50 23.58
CA ASN A 12 -1.46 20.68 22.37
C ASN A 12 -0.02 20.82 21.83
N SER A 13 0.87 19.85 22.09
CA SER A 13 2.21 19.83 21.53
C SER A 13 2.25 18.96 20.28
N THR A 14 2.18 19.60 19.13
CA THR A 14 2.51 19.02 17.83
C THR A 14 3.97 18.61 17.85
N THR A 15 4.26 17.35 18.02
CA THR A 15 5.62 16.82 18.00
C THR A 15 6.12 16.76 16.56
N GLY A 16 6.68 17.86 16.09
CA GLY A 16 7.42 17.89 14.83
C GLY A 16 8.70 17.07 14.97
N TYR A 17 8.83 16.01 14.22
CA TYR A 17 10.10 15.29 14.08
C TYR A 17 11.11 16.18 13.37
N ARG A 18 11.95 16.87 14.16
CA ARG A 18 13.08 17.63 13.65
C ARG A 18 14.24 16.66 13.40
N LEU A 19 14.44 16.27 12.14
CA LEU A 19 15.66 15.58 11.71
C LEU A 19 16.87 16.45 12.01
N ARG A 20 17.61 16.14 13.06
CA ARG A 20 18.94 16.70 13.33
C ARG A 20 19.89 16.23 12.24
N SER A 21 20.30 17.12 11.35
CA SER A 21 21.45 16.90 10.48
C SER A 21 22.69 16.65 11.34
N ARG A 22 23.11 15.42 11.47
CA ARG A 22 24.41 15.11 12.09
C ARG A 22 25.52 15.44 11.10
N ARG A 23 26.45 16.23 11.56
CA ARG A 23 27.67 16.67 10.91
C ARG A 23 28.38 15.51 10.19
N ARG A 24 28.99 15.85 9.05
CA ARG A 24 29.97 15.03 8.32
C ARG A 24 31.01 14.47 9.29
N GLY A 25 30.90 13.21 9.64
CA GLY A 25 31.90 12.43 10.35
C GLY A 25 32.20 11.20 9.53
N ARG A 26 33.43 11.08 9.04
CA ARG A 26 34.14 9.91 8.51
C ARG A 26 33.25 8.87 7.79
N ARG A 27 33.42 8.80 6.48
CA ARG A 27 32.98 7.65 5.68
C ARG A 27 33.69 6.41 6.22
N SER A 28 33.06 5.69 7.13
CA SER A 28 33.45 4.31 7.38
C SER A 28 32.98 3.52 6.16
N SER A 29 33.93 3.05 5.37
CA SER A 29 33.67 2.17 4.23
C SER A 29 33.37 0.74 4.70
N CYS A 30 32.43 0.56 5.62
CA CYS A 30 31.87 -0.75 5.90
C CYS A 30 30.87 -1.09 4.79
N ARG A 31 31.37 -1.50 3.64
CA ARG A 31 30.60 -2.18 2.62
C ARG A 31 30.40 -3.63 3.05
N SER A 32 29.59 -3.87 4.07
CA SER A 32 29.06 -5.21 4.25
C SER A 32 28.07 -5.44 3.12
N PRO A 33 28.25 -6.46 2.28
CA PRO A 33 27.23 -6.82 1.30
C PRO A 33 25.93 -7.09 2.05
N ALA A 34 24.80 -6.67 1.48
CA ALA A 34 23.51 -6.97 2.06
C ALA A 34 23.40 -8.49 2.27
N PRO A 35 22.96 -8.95 3.46
CA PRO A 35 22.92 -10.38 3.78
C PRO A 35 21.96 -11.18 2.90
N SER A 36 21.10 -10.50 2.14
CA SER A 36 20.18 -11.12 1.19
C SER A 36 19.86 -10.18 0.04
N LEU A 37 19.45 -10.75 -1.10
CA LEU A 37 18.93 -9.99 -2.21
C LEU A 37 17.60 -9.33 -1.84
N GLY A 38 17.45 -8.05 -2.17
CA GLY A 38 16.21 -7.32 -2.00
C GLY A 38 15.19 -7.69 -3.08
N LEU A 39 14.56 -8.85 -2.96
CA LEU A 39 13.54 -9.30 -3.90
C LEU A 39 12.29 -8.42 -3.79
N ARG A 40 11.93 -7.76 -4.89
CA ARG A 40 10.74 -6.90 -4.98
C ARG A 40 9.58 -7.55 -5.73
N GLU A 41 9.83 -8.65 -6.39
CA GLU A 41 8.86 -9.45 -7.11
C GLU A 41 9.15 -10.93 -6.90
N SER A 42 8.13 -11.69 -6.53
CA SER A 42 8.17 -13.13 -6.33
C SER A 42 6.79 -13.70 -6.67
N ARG A 43 6.21 -14.48 -5.78
CA ARG A 43 4.89 -15.08 -5.95
C ARG A 43 3.80 -14.06 -5.65
N ARG A 44 2.76 -14.07 -6.47
CA ARG A 44 1.50 -13.35 -6.25
C ARG A 44 0.39 -14.36 -6.06
N VAL A 45 -0.52 -14.07 -5.17
CA VAL A 45 -1.69 -14.92 -4.92
C VAL A 45 -2.80 -14.54 -5.88
N THR A 46 -3.55 -15.48 -6.38
CA THR A 46 -4.77 -15.21 -7.15
C THR A 46 -5.88 -14.83 -6.19
N GLY A 47 -6.35 -13.58 -6.27
CA GLY A 47 -7.45 -13.05 -5.48
C GLY A 47 -8.80 -13.21 -6.18
N LYS A 48 -9.88 -12.82 -5.49
CA LYS A 48 -11.23 -12.71 -6.07
C LYS A 48 -11.27 -11.74 -7.26
N TYR A 49 -10.37 -10.76 -7.28
CA TYR A 49 -10.09 -9.91 -8.43
C TYR A 49 -8.59 -9.90 -8.74
N LYS A 50 -8.22 -9.82 -10.01
CA LYS A 50 -6.83 -9.69 -10.46
C LYS A 50 -6.67 -8.37 -11.17
N LEU A 51 -5.99 -7.42 -10.55
CA LEU A 51 -5.69 -6.12 -11.17
C LEU A 51 -4.79 -6.33 -12.40
N THR A 52 -5.16 -5.73 -13.52
CA THR A 52 -4.51 -5.92 -14.80
C THR A 52 -3.87 -4.64 -15.32
N ARG A 53 -3.00 -4.81 -16.34
CA ARG A 53 -2.47 -3.69 -17.13
C ARG A 53 -3.59 -2.81 -17.69
N ASP A 54 -4.66 -3.43 -18.17
CA ASP A 54 -5.74 -2.71 -18.85
C ASP A 54 -6.55 -1.88 -17.85
N ASP A 55 -6.75 -2.37 -16.61
CA ASP A 55 -7.35 -1.58 -15.54
C ASP A 55 -6.55 -0.31 -15.24
N LEU A 56 -5.22 -0.43 -15.23
CA LEU A 56 -4.32 0.69 -15.00
C LEU A 56 -4.31 1.67 -16.19
N ALA A 57 -4.35 1.17 -17.40
CA ALA A 57 -4.40 2.00 -18.61
C ALA A 57 -5.73 2.76 -18.70
N ALA A 58 -6.83 2.14 -18.28
CA ALA A 58 -8.15 2.74 -18.25
C ALA A 58 -8.36 3.69 -17.05
N GLY A 59 -7.51 3.63 -16.03
CA GLY A 59 -7.69 4.41 -14.81
C GLY A 59 -8.90 3.97 -14.00
N CYS A 60 -9.08 2.66 -13.86
CA CYS A 60 -10.25 2.07 -13.20
C CYS A 60 -10.43 2.56 -11.75
N ARG A 61 -11.69 2.78 -11.40
CA ARG A 61 -12.16 3.12 -10.05
C ARG A 61 -13.05 1.97 -9.56
N PHE A 62 -13.02 1.75 -8.24
CA PHE A 62 -13.77 0.64 -7.65
C PHE A 62 -14.51 1.12 -6.40
N ASP A 63 -15.74 0.67 -6.22
CA ASP A 63 -16.55 1.00 -5.05
C ASP A 63 -15.94 0.40 -3.77
N ASP A 64 -15.20 -0.70 -3.90
CA ASP A 64 -14.45 -1.38 -2.85
C ASP A 64 -12.96 -1.02 -2.84
N ALA A 65 -12.56 0.17 -3.33
CA ALA A 65 -11.17 0.58 -3.37
C ALA A 65 -10.55 0.70 -1.97
N VAL A 66 -9.32 0.21 -1.83
CA VAL A 66 -8.53 0.28 -0.59
C VAL A 66 -7.26 1.10 -0.73
N CYS A 67 -6.86 1.42 -1.95
CA CYS A 67 -5.65 2.19 -2.23
C CYS A 67 -5.75 2.86 -3.59
N ALA A 68 -5.30 4.12 -3.67
CA ALA A 68 -5.05 4.81 -4.93
C ALA A 68 -3.61 4.56 -5.40
N VAL A 69 -3.42 4.34 -6.69
CA VAL A 69 -2.13 4.09 -7.33
C VAL A 69 -1.93 5.08 -8.47
N SER A 70 -0.85 5.85 -8.41
CA SER A 70 -0.47 6.81 -9.45
C SER A 70 0.97 6.59 -9.96
N PHE A 71 1.67 5.59 -9.43
CA PHE A 71 3.04 5.30 -9.82
C PHE A 71 3.07 4.56 -11.16
N GLY A 72 3.93 5.02 -12.09
CA GLY A 72 4.09 4.40 -13.41
C GLY A 72 4.57 2.95 -13.32
N VAL A 73 4.43 2.21 -14.43
CA VAL A 73 4.95 0.84 -14.53
C VAL A 73 6.47 0.88 -14.54
N ASP A 74 7.09 0.37 -13.46
CA ASP A 74 8.54 0.30 -13.29
C ASP A 74 9.01 -1.16 -13.39
N ILE A 75 9.33 -1.57 -14.61
CA ILE A 75 9.87 -2.91 -14.90
C ILE A 75 11.37 -2.81 -15.12
N HIS A 76 12.14 -3.42 -14.24
CA HIS A 76 13.58 -3.54 -14.39
C HIS A 76 13.92 -4.73 -15.28
N ARG A 77 14.53 -4.49 -16.43
CA ARG A 77 15.13 -5.55 -17.26
C ARG A 77 16.50 -5.94 -16.67
N GLY A 78 16.84 -7.21 -16.73
CA GLY A 78 18.18 -7.67 -16.38
C GLY A 78 19.25 -6.99 -17.27
N VAL A 79 20.49 -6.98 -16.80
CA VAL A 79 21.65 -6.29 -17.42
C VAL A 79 21.93 -6.66 -18.88
N SER A 80 21.31 -7.72 -19.40
CA SER A 80 21.49 -8.21 -20.78
C SER A 80 20.59 -7.54 -21.84
N ALA A 81 19.64 -6.69 -21.43
CA ALA A 81 18.81 -5.94 -22.36
C ALA A 81 19.45 -4.56 -22.56
N GLY A 82 19.92 -4.29 -23.78
CA GLY A 82 20.58 -3.03 -24.12
C GLY A 82 19.84 -1.77 -23.68
N ASN A 83 20.50 -0.62 -23.78
CA ASN A 83 20.13 0.70 -23.21
C ASN A 83 18.77 1.30 -23.64
N ASP A 84 17.92 0.59 -24.36
CA ASP A 84 16.62 1.06 -24.85
C ASP A 84 15.47 0.81 -23.85
N ALA A 85 15.76 0.87 -22.58
CA ALA A 85 14.75 0.65 -21.53
C ALA A 85 13.96 1.92 -21.24
N SER A 86 12.88 2.17 -21.99
CA SER A 86 11.81 3.00 -21.46
C SER A 86 11.24 2.30 -20.22
N PRO A 87 11.28 2.93 -19.02
CA PRO A 87 10.83 2.30 -17.78
C PRO A 87 9.36 1.85 -17.82
N SER A 88 8.56 2.47 -18.67
CA SER A 88 7.12 2.22 -18.79
C SER A 88 6.73 1.14 -19.80
N HIS A 89 7.68 0.57 -20.56
CA HIS A 89 7.37 -0.34 -21.68
C HIS A 89 6.27 0.17 -22.62
N GLY A 90 6.17 1.49 -22.80
CA GLY A 90 5.12 2.12 -23.61
C GLY A 90 3.71 2.05 -22.99
N VAL A 91 3.56 1.55 -21.78
CA VAL A 91 2.26 1.54 -21.09
C VAL A 91 2.01 2.90 -20.47
N LYS A 92 1.14 3.68 -21.06
CA LYS A 92 0.65 4.93 -20.49
C LYS A 92 -0.39 4.58 -19.43
N MET A 93 -0.03 4.79 -18.17
CA MET A 93 -0.93 4.55 -17.05
C MET A 93 -1.72 5.81 -16.67
N GLN A 94 -2.94 5.59 -16.24
CA GLN A 94 -3.75 6.57 -15.55
C GLN A 94 -3.74 6.27 -14.04
N PRO A 95 -3.89 7.29 -13.18
CA PRO A 95 -4.17 7.03 -11.78
C PRO A 95 -5.36 6.09 -11.62
N SER A 96 -5.18 5.01 -10.87
CA SER A 96 -6.13 3.90 -10.72
C SER A 96 -6.28 3.53 -9.25
N GLU A 97 -7.19 2.63 -8.94
CA GLU A 97 -7.41 2.15 -7.58
C GLU A 97 -7.20 0.64 -7.50
N ILE A 98 -6.86 0.15 -6.30
CA ILE A 98 -6.79 -1.27 -5.97
C ILE A 98 -8.07 -1.63 -5.22
N PRO A 99 -8.90 -2.57 -5.71
CA PRO A 99 -10.08 -3.01 -5.00
C PRO A 99 -9.75 -3.98 -3.87
N PHE A 100 -10.60 -4.02 -2.83
CA PHE A 100 -10.47 -4.95 -1.70
C PHE A 100 -10.40 -6.41 -2.14
N ARG A 101 -11.12 -6.76 -3.18
CA ARG A 101 -11.12 -8.11 -3.78
C ARG A 101 -9.74 -8.59 -4.27
N CYS A 102 -8.77 -7.69 -4.47
CA CYS A 102 -7.37 -8.06 -4.71
C CYS A 102 -6.66 -8.58 -3.47
N LEU A 103 -7.17 -8.25 -2.27
CA LEU A 103 -6.63 -8.67 -0.99
C LEU A 103 -7.23 -9.99 -0.49
N VAL A 104 -8.32 -10.43 -1.10
CA VAL A 104 -9.04 -11.67 -0.72
C VAL A 104 -8.60 -12.79 -1.65
N PRO A 105 -7.92 -13.84 -1.15
CA PRO A 105 -7.59 -15.02 -1.95
C PRO A 105 -8.85 -15.66 -2.53
N ARG A 106 -8.74 -16.19 -3.75
CA ARG A 106 -9.87 -16.85 -4.40
C ARG A 106 -10.16 -18.25 -3.84
N ASP A 107 -9.10 -18.97 -3.51
CA ASP A 107 -9.16 -20.41 -3.22
C ASP A 107 -8.77 -20.74 -1.76
N VAL A 108 -8.70 -19.73 -0.88
CA VAL A 108 -8.33 -19.90 0.54
C VAL A 108 -9.18 -18.97 1.40
N ASP A 109 -9.92 -19.53 2.33
CA ASP A 109 -10.73 -18.79 3.30
C ASP A 109 -9.89 -18.38 4.54
N GLY A 110 -10.41 -17.50 5.35
CA GLY A 110 -9.76 -17.04 6.59
C GLY A 110 -8.50 -16.22 6.42
N LEU A 111 -8.17 -15.80 5.20
CA LEU A 111 -6.92 -15.10 4.87
C LEU A 111 -7.16 -13.78 4.14
N LEU A 112 -6.38 -12.77 4.49
CA LEU A 112 -6.23 -11.53 3.73
C LEU A 112 -4.79 -11.33 3.29
N LEU A 113 -4.62 -10.72 2.13
CA LEU A 113 -3.33 -10.38 1.55
C LEU A 113 -3.01 -8.91 1.80
N ALA A 114 -1.75 -8.60 2.02
CA ALA A 114 -1.25 -7.23 2.03
C ALA A 114 0.15 -7.17 1.44
N GLY A 115 0.50 -6.06 0.83
CA GLY A 115 1.84 -5.90 0.28
C GLY A 115 2.01 -6.49 -1.11
N ARG A 116 3.22 -6.93 -1.44
CA ARG A 116 3.62 -7.32 -2.79
C ARG A 116 3.04 -8.65 -3.30
N CYS A 117 2.37 -9.41 -2.44
CA CYS A 117 1.73 -10.67 -2.81
C CYS A 117 0.30 -10.51 -3.35
N LEU A 118 -0.21 -9.28 -3.44
CA LEU A 118 -1.55 -9.00 -3.94
C LEU A 118 -1.81 -9.59 -5.32
N SER A 119 -3.09 -9.81 -5.59
CA SER A 119 -3.55 -10.29 -6.88
C SER A 119 -3.44 -9.21 -7.96
N GLY A 120 -2.50 -9.38 -8.85
CA GLY A 120 -2.30 -8.53 -10.00
C GLY A 120 -1.42 -9.19 -11.06
N ASP A 121 -1.49 -8.72 -12.28
CA ASP A 121 -0.57 -9.15 -13.32
C ASP A 121 0.83 -8.54 -13.15
N HIS A 122 1.75 -8.85 -14.04
CA HIS A 122 3.13 -8.36 -13.99
C HIS A 122 3.21 -6.83 -14.07
N TYR A 123 2.40 -6.23 -14.94
CA TYR A 123 2.42 -4.78 -15.17
C TYR A 123 1.75 -4.02 -14.01
N ALA A 124 0.62 -4.51 -13.53
CA ALA A 124 -0.04 -3.93 -12.37
C ALA A 124 0.86 -4.00 -11.13
N HIS A 125 1.50 -5.15 -10.91
CA HIS A 125 2.47 -5.33 -9.83
C HIS A 125 3.63 -4.33 -9.93
N ALA A 126 4.19 -4.11 -11.12
CA ALA A 126 5.29 -3.17 -11.33
C ALA A 126 4.90 -1.71 -10.98
N SER A 127 3.62 -1.37 -11.02
CA SER A 127 3.10 -0.09 -10.60
C SER A 127 2.83 -0.02 -9.09
N TYR A 128 2.06 -0.97 -8.52
CA TYR A 128 1.61 -0.85 -7.14
C TYR A 128 2.64 -1.31 -6.09
N ARG A 129 3.74 -1.99 -6.46
CA ARG A 129 4.77 -2.51 -5.51
C ARG A 129 5.61 -1.44 -4.79
N VAL A 130 5.13 -0.23 -4.69
CA VAL A 130 5.76 0.88 -3.98
C VAL A 130 5.32 0.92 -2.52
N THR A 131 6.17 1.46 -1.64
CA THR A 131 5.96 1.41 -0.18
C THR A 131 4.63 2.02 0.24
N GLY A 132 4.22 3.16 -0.33
CA GLY A 132 2.95 3.82 0.01
C GLY A 132 1.75 2.92 -0.23
N SER A 133 1.66 2.30 -1.41
CA SER A 133 0.57 1.36 -1.74
C SER A 133 0.59 0.14 -0.82
N MET A 134 1.79 -0.37 -0.48
CA MET A 134 1.91 -1.53 0.42
C MET A 134 1.43 -1.22 1.84
N MET A 135 1.71 -0.01 2.34
CA MET A 135 1.21 0.44 3.65
C MET A 135 -0.31 0.59 3.65
N ALA A 136 -0.87 1.20 2.61
CA ALA A 136 -2.32 1.37 2.48
C ALA A 136 -3.06 0.02 2.45
N THR A 137 -2.56 -0.94 1.67
CA THR A 137 -3.14 -2.30 1.63
C THR A 137 -3.01 -3.03 2.96
N GLY A 138 -1.91 -2.81 3.71
CA GLY A 138 -1.74 -3.33 5.06
C GLY A 138 -2.75 -2.76 6.05
N GLN A 139 -3.01 -1.45 5.99
CA GLN A 139 -4.03 -0.78 6.80
C GLN A 139 -5.43 -1.34 6.51
N ALA A 140 -5.77 -1.50 5.23
CA ALA A 140 -7.06 -2.04 4.82
C ALA A 140 -7.24 -3.50 5.27
N ALA A 141 -6.24 -4.35 5.07
CA ALA A 141 -6.29 -5.75 5.51
C ALA A 141 -6.41 -5.87 7.03
N GLY A 142 -5.67 -5.02 7.79
CA GLY A 142 -5.75 -5.00 9.24
C GLY A 142 -7.14 -4.59 9.75
N LEU A 143 -7.76 -3.57 9.14
CA LEU A 143 -9.10 -3.12 9.50
C LEU A 143 -10.16 -4.18 9.16
N ALA A 144 -10.09 -4.75 7.95
CA ALA A 144 -11.01 -5.81 7.52
C ALA A 144 -10.88 -7.05 8.41
N GLY A 145 -9.65 -7.47 8.75
CA GLY A 145 -9.41 -8.59 9.65
C GLY A 145 -9.97 -8.35 11.06
N ALA A 146 -9.80 -7.14 11.59
CA ALA A 146 -10.38 -6.78 12.89
C ALA A 146 -11.92 -6.86 12.88
N TRP A 147 -12.56 -6.41 11.80
CA TRP A 147 -14.02 -6.52 11.64
C TRP A 147 -14.47 -7.96 11.48
N ALA A 148 -13.75 -8.77 10.70
CA ALA A 148 -14.08 -10.19 10.53
C ALA A 148 -14.12 -10.93 11.88
N VAL A 149 -13.17 -10.62 12.78
CA VAL A 149 -13.17 -11.19 14.14
C VAL A 149 -14.33 -10.65 14.97
N ALA A 150 -14.60 -9.34 14.92
CA ALA A 150 -15.67 -8.72 15.70
C ALA A 150 -17.07 -9.20 15.25
N ASP A 151 -17.27 -9.26 13.93
CA ASP A 151 -18.55 -9.64 13.30
C ASP A 151 -18.69 -11.19 13.19
N ARG A 152 -17.65 -11.95 13.55
CA ARG A 152 -17.58 -13.43 13.45
C ARG A 152 -17.91 -13.94 12.05
N CYS A 153 -17.36 -13.30 11.04
CA CYS A 153 -17.51 -13.67 9.63
C CYS A 153 -16.16 -13.95 8.96
N GLU A 154 -16.20 -14.50 7.75
CA GLU A 154 -15.00 -14.67 6.95
C GLU A 154 -14.47 -13.29 6.50
N PRO A 155 -13.13 -13.10 6.51
CA PRO A 155 -12.54 -11.85 6.05
C PRO A 155 -12.91 -11.49 4.61
N GLY A 156 -13.17 -12.49 3.78
CA GLY A 156 -13.58 -12.33 2.38
C GLY A 156 -15.03 -11.89 2.18
N ASP A 157 -15.84 -11.88 3.26
CA ASP A 157 -17.25 -11.47 3.25
C ASP A 157 -17.43 -10.04 3.77
N ILE A 158 -16.34 -9.38 4.17
CA ILE A 158 -16.38 -7.97 4.56
C ILE A 158 -16.82 -7.12 3.37
N ASP A 159 -17.80 -6.27 3.60
CA ASP A 159 -18.25 -5.29 2.59
C ASP A 159 -17.13 -4.28 2.29
N GLY A 160 -16.60 -4.36 1.07
CA GLY A 160 -15.51 -3.51 0.60
C GLY A 160 -15.90 -2.04 0.49
N ALA A 161 -17.17 -1.71 0.21
CA ALA A 161 -17.64 -0.33 0.17
C ALA A 161 -17.71 0.28 1.58
N ARG A 162 -18.17 -0.49 2.57
CA ARG A 162 -18.10 -0.12 3.99
C ARG A 162 -16.64 0.09 4.43
N LEU A 163 -15.74 -0.80 4.01
CA LEU A 163 -14.31 -0.69 4.31
C LEU A 163 -13.71 0.59 3.71
N ARG A 164 -14.00 0.90 2.45
CA ARG A 164 -13.58 2.14 1.80
C ARG A 164 -14.06 3.37 2.56
N SER A 165 -15.34 3.43 2.95
CA SER A 165 -15.91 4.53 3.73
C SER A 165 -15.16 4.74 5.04
N ALA A 166 -14.91 3.67 5.78
CA ALA A 166 -14.17 3.73 7.04
C ALA A 166 -12.69 4.12 6.87
N LEU A 167 -12.06 3.77 5.76
CA LEU A 167 -10.72 4.24 5.42
C LEU A 167 -10.73 5.74 5.10
N THR A 168 -11.74 6.24 4.38
CA THR A 168 -11.91 7.67 4.11
C THR A 168 -12.07 8.48 5.41
N GLU A 169 -12.89 8.02 6.35
CA GLU A 169 -13.06 8.64 7.68
C GLU A 169 -11.73 8.70 8.46
N ARG A 170 -10.81 7.76 8.22
CA ARG A 170 -9.46 7.72 8.79
C ARG A 170 -8.44 8.56 8.02
N GLY A 171 -8.89 9.36 7.04
CA GLY A 171 -8.06 10.27 6.27
C GLY A 171 -7.41 9.64 5.03
N CYS A 172 -7.76 8.41 4.65
CA CYS A 172 -7.35 7.85 3.36
C CYS A 172 -8.05 8.60 2.22
N ARG A 173 -7.30 8.92 1.16
CA ARG A 173 -7.85 9.61 -0.01
C ARG A 173 -7.89 8.67 -1.20
N PHE A 174 -9.00 8.69 -1.90
CA PHE A 174 -9.23 7.94 -3.12
C PHE A 174 -9.38 8.89 -4.31
N LEU A 175 -9.23 8.36 -5.51
CA LEU A 175 -9.21 9.20 -6.72
C LEU A 175 -10.59 9.76 -7.07
N THR A 176 -11.66 9.14 -6.61
CA THR A 176 -13.04 9.64 -6.75
C THR A 176 -13.35 10.81 -5.84
N ASP A 177 -12.55 11.03 -4.80
CA ASP A 177 -12.75 12.11 -3.80
C ASP A 177 -12.05 13.40 -4.23
N ALA A 178 -11.30 13.38 -5.33
CA ALA A 178 -10.63 14.54 -5.91
C ALA A 178 -11.60 15.28 -6.86
N ARG A 179 -12.47 16.13 -6.33
CA ARG A 179 -13.12 17.25 -7.01
C ARG A 179 -12.63 18.58 -6.48
#